data_7d62f1b6de5758f9ecfdb38ee68e2f73
#
_entry.id   7d62f1b6de5758f9ecfdb38ee68e2f73
#
_cell.length_a   1.000
_cell.length_b   1.000
_cell.length_c   1.000
_cell.angle_alpha   90.00
_cell.angle_beta   90.00
_cell.angle_gamma   90.00
#
_symmetry.space_group_name_H-M   'P 1'
#
loop_
_entity.id
_entity.type
_entity.pdbx_description
1 polymer ?
#
loop_
_entity_poly.entity_id
_entity_poly.type
_entity_poly.pdbx_seq_one_letter_code
_entity_poly.pdbx_strand_id
1 'polypeptide(L)'
;SLRDGHINGTGIALEAMENFLQRTIGLKRAPQTNKEWLDIPEVDITHVINGEVWHDPCGEYTSIRKAFLNYYPDDVWHRRIAHWSRYYSGMGVYALHRAIQRENLPYAFTAFSRSLKWAMELGFMLNRVYFPYDKWLYSFFKKLPKLTDSMVPLIETAIKEDTSWRKR
;
A
#
# COMPACT_ATOMS: atom_id res chain seq x y z
N SER A 1 31.88 -7.92 4.60
CA SER A 1 31.62 -6.76 5.46
C SER A 1 30.12 -6.56 5.62
N LEU A 2 29.69 -6.12 6.79
CA LEU A 2 28.31 -5.69 7.01
C LEU A 2 28.12 -4.29 6.42
N ARG A 3 27.09 -4.12 5.61
CA ARG A 3 26.68 -2.83 5.11
C ARG A 3 25.20 -2.65 5.44
N ASP A 4 24.89 -1.62 6.22
CA ASP A 4 23.52 -1.31 6.66
C ASP A 4 22.79 -2.50 7.31
N GLY A 5 23.50 -3.29 8.13
CA GLY A 5 22.95 -4.48 8.76
C GLY A 5 22.88 -5.72 7.84
N HIS A 6 23.34 -5.62 6.61
CA HIS A 6 23.39 -6.72 5.66
C HIS A 6 24.79 -7.29 5.47
N ILE A 7 24.86 -8.58 5.24
CA ILE A 7 26.15 -9.27 4.99
C ILE A 7 26.40 -9.28 3.47
N ASN A 8 27.38 -8.49 3.01
CA ASN A 8 27.93 -8.52 1.64
C ASN A 8 26.90 -8.67 0.51
N GLY A 9 25.80 -7.89 0.57
CA GLY A 9 24.76 -7.93 -0.47
C GLY A 9 23.87 -9.17 -0.45
N THR A 10 23.99 -10.05 0.53
CA THR A 10 23.07 -11.20 0.70
C THR A 10 21.69 -10.81 1.17
N GLY A 11 21.51 -9.58 1.67
CA GLY A 11 20.25 -9.13 2.24
C GLY A 11 19.90 -9.76 3.59
N ILE A 12 20.83 -10.44 4.25
CA ILE A 12 20.61 -11.06 5.55
C ILE A 12 20.86 -10.04 6.65
N ALA A 13 19.88 -9.85 7.54
CA ALA A 13 19.99 -9.06 8.75
C ALA A 13 19.70 -9.94 9.97
N LEU A 14 20.52 -9.80 11.02
CA LEU A 14 20.31 -10.48 12.30
C LEU A 14 19.76 -9.46 13.30
N GLU A 15 18.55 -9.68 13.77
CA GLU A 15 17.85 -8.78 14.67
C GLU A 15 16.95 -9.58 15.62
N ALA A 16 16.79 -9.15 16.86
CA ALA A 16 15.79 -9.71 17.75
C ALA A 16 14.38 -9.41 17.19
N MET A 17 13.47 -10.39 17.25
CA MET A 17 12.11 -10.27 16.73
C MET A 17 11.37 -9.03 17.27
N GLU A 18 11.47 -8.76 18.56
CA GLU A 18 10.86 -7.58 19.16
C GLU A 18 11.39 -6.26 18.59
N ASN A 19 12.70 -6.18 18.32
CA ASN A 19 13.32 -4.99 17.73
C ASN A 19 12.85 -4.79 16.28
N PHE A 20 12.79 -5.88 15.52
CA PHE A 20 12.24 -5.86 14.17
C PHE A 20 10.80 -5.34 14.17
N LEU A 21 9.94 -5.89 15.00
CA LEU A 21 8.53 -5.47 15.09
C LEU A 21 8.41 -4.01 15.56
N GLN A 22 9.14 -3.63 16.61
CA GLN A 22 9.12 -2.25 17.15
C GLN A 22 9.56 -1.23 16.08
N ARG A 23 10.61 -1.55 15.33
CA ARG A 23 11.12 -0.69 14.25
C ARG A 23 10.17 -0.63 13.06
N THR A 24 9.51 -1.74 12.74
CA THR A 24 8.69 -1.88 11.54
C THR A 24 7.26 -1.36 11.74
N ILE A 25 6.61 -1.74 12.82
CA ILE A 25 5.20 -1.43 13.07
C ILE A 25 4.96 -0.61 14.36
N GLY A 26 6.00 -0.21 15.06
CA GLY A 26 5.89 0.55 16.31
C GLY A 26 5.40 -0.25 17.50
N LEU A 27 5.22 -1.56 17.39
CA LEU A 27 4.74 -2.46 18.42
C LEU A 27 5.66 -3.69 18.50
N LYS A 28 5.75 -4.30 19.68
CA LYS A 28 6.48 -5.57 19.88
C LYS A 28 5.57 -6.82 19.75
N ARG A 29 4.32 -6.63 19.41
CA ARG A 29 3.26 -7.63 19.32
C ARG A 29 2.27 -7.29 18.21
N ALA A 30 1.33 -8.16 17.94
CA ALA A 30 0.18 -7.84 17.09
C ALA A 30 -0.68 -6.73 17.71
N PRO A 31 -1.29 -5.85 16.91
CA PRO A 31 -2.21 -4.82 17.38
C PRO A 31 -3.42 -5.43 18.09
N GLN A 32 -3.85 -4.82 19.19
CA GLN A 32 -4.99 -5.27 19.99
C GLN A 32 -6.19 -4.32 19.95
N THR A 33 -5.98 -3.09 19.47
CA THR A 33 -7.01 -2.06 19.39
C THR A 33 -7.11 -1.48 17.99
N ASN A 34 -8.29 -0.97 17.62
CA ASN A 34 -8.49 -0.29 16.35
C ASN A 34 -7.54 0.89 16.17
N LYS A 35 -7.18 1.58 17.25
CA LYS A 35 -6.24 2.69 17.22
C LYS A 35 -4.84 2.20 16.82
N GLU A 36 -4.33 1.15 17.45
CA GLU A 36 -3.03 0.56 17.09
C GLU A 36 -2.98 0.13 15.61
N TRP A 37 -4.05 -0.49 15.11
CA TRP A 37 -4.16 -0.84 13.70
C TRP A 37 -4.10 0.38 12.77
N LEU A 38 -4.73 1.48 13.16
CA LEU A 38 -4.76 2.72 12.35
C LEU A 38 -3.43 3.47 12.37
N ASP A 39 -2.68 3.35 13.46
CA ASP A 39 -1.39 4.02 13.63
C ASP A 39 -0.26 3.35 12.81
N ILE A 40 -0.44 2.11 12.33
CA ILE A 40 0.55 1.41 11.51
C ILE A 40 0.36 1.79 10.03
N PRO A 41 1.40 2.32 9.35
CA PRO A 41 1.37 2.51 7.91
C PRO A 41 1.18 1.16 7.19
N GLU A 42 0.28 1.12 6.21
CA GLU A 42 -0.08 -0.15 5.55
C GLU A 42 1.11 -0.84 4.85
N VAL A 43 1.99 -0.05 4.26
CA VAL A 43 3.21 -0.56 3.63
C VAL A 43 4.14 -1.27 4.62
N ASP A 44 4.15 -0.86 5.89
CA ASP A 44 5.00 -1.45 6.92
C ASP A 44 4.49 -2.83 7.34
N ILE A 45 3.18 -3.06 7.28
CA ILE A 45 2.57 -4.37 7.50
C ILE A 45 3.11 -5.39 6.50
N THR A 46 3.37 -4.96 5.26
CA THR A 46 3.88 -5.86 4.22
C THR A 46 5.25 -6.44 4.57
N HIS A 47 6.07 -5.76 5.37
CA HIS A 47 7.34 -6.30 5.87
C HIS A 47 7.16 -7.45 6.86
N VAL A 48 6.08 -7.43 7.64
CA VAL A 48 5.78 -8.50 8.61
C VAL A 48 5.22 -9.73 7.92
N ILE A 49 4.43 -9.56 6.85
CA ILE A 49 3.74 -10.67 6.20
C ILE A 49 4.43 -11.21 4.95
N ASN A 50 5.42 -10.50 4.42
CA ASN A 50 6.13 -10.91 3.21
C ASN A 50 7.07 -12.10 3.48
N GLY A 51 7.29 -12.91 2.43
CA GLY A 51 8.18 -14.06 2.51
C GLY A 51 7.64 -15.23 3.33
N GLU A 52 8.53 -16.15 3.71
CA GLU A 52 8.24 -17.40 4.41
C GLU A 52 8.94 -17.42 5.78
N VAL A 53 8.31 -18.07 6.73
CA VAL A 53 8.90 -18.36 8.05
C VAL A 53 9.52 -19.75 7.99
N TRP A 54 10.84 -19.83 7.99
CA TRP A 54 11.54 -21.11 7.87
C TRP A 54 11.74 -21.81 9.20
N HIS A 55 11.84 -21.06 10.30
CA HIS A 55 12.07 -21.63 11.63
C HIS A 55 11.44 -20.74 12.70
N ASP A 56 10.47 -21.27 13.42
CA ASP A 56 9.79 -20.59 14.55
C ASP A 56 9.23 -21.68 15.48
N PRO A 57 10.10 -22.36 16.25
CA PRO A 57 9.69 -23.51 17.05
C PRO A 57 8.69 -23.17 18.17
N CYS A 58 8.71 -21.92 18.65
CA CYS A 58 7.74 -21.44 19.64
C CYS A 58 6.43 -20.94 19.03
N GLY A 59 6.38 -20.72 17.70
CA GLY A 59 5.21 -20.21 16.99
C GLY A 59 4.85 -18.76 17.30
N GLU A 60 5.75 -18.03 17.95
CA GLU A 60 5.49 -16.67 18.41
C GLU A 60 5.37 -15.67 17.24
N TYR A 61 6.38 -15.66 16.36
CA TYR A 61 6.32 -14.82 15.15
C TYR A 61 5.20 -15.24 14.21
N THR A 62 5.00 -16.53 14.03
CA THR A 62 3.92 -17.11 13.22
C THR A 62 2.55 -16.66 13.72
N SER A 63 2.34 -16.60 15.03
CA SER A 63 1.10 -16.11 15.64
C SER A 63 0.86 -14.63 15.35
N ILE A 64 1.90 -13.80 15.51
CA ILE A 64 1.82 -12.37 15.20
C ILE A 64 1.53 -12.16 13.71
N ARG A 65 2.28 -12.84 12.83
CA ARG A 65 2.09 -12.79 11.38
C ARG A 65 0.68 -13.21 10.96
N LYS A 66 0.12 -14.24 11.59
CA LYS A 66 -1.24 -14.71 11.33
C LYS A 66 -2.29 -13.64 11.66
N ALA A 67 -2.09 -12.86 12.71
CA ALA A 67 -2.99 -11.75 13.03
C ALA A 67 -3.06 -10.73 11.90
N PHE A 68 -1.92 -10.38 11.28
CA PHE A 68 -1.88 -9.51 10.12
C PHE A 68 -2.44 -10.16 8.85
N LEU A 69 -2.17 -11.44 8.60
CA LEU A 69 -2.69 -12.16 7.43
C LEU A 69 -4.22 -12.27 7.43
N ASN A 70 -4.88 -12.17 8.58
CA ASN A 70 -6.33 -12.09 8.68
C ASN A 70 -6.90 -10.73 8.20
N TYR A 71 -6.02 -9.81 7.83
CA TYR A 71 -6.34 -8.45 7.44
C TYR A 71 -6.85 -7.58 8.60
N TYR A 72 -7.31 -6.37 8.30
CA TYR A 72 -7.85 -5.44 9.30
C TYR A 72 -9.17 -5.92 9.90
N PRO A 73 -9.46 -5.58 11.18
CA PRO A 73 -10.84 -5.58 11.66
C PRO A 73 -11.75 -4.72 10.79
N ASP A 74 -13.02 -5.10 10.66
CA ASP A 74 -13.96 -4.44 9.74
C ASP A 74 -14.10 -2.92 9.98
N ASP A 75 -14.11 -2.48 11.24
CA ASP A 75 -14.18 -1.04 11.56
C ASP A 75 -12.96 -0.27 11.07
N VAL A 76 -11.76 -0.86 11.19
CA VAL A 76 -10.51 -0.29 10.69
C VAL A 76 -10.53 -0.24 9.17
N TRP A 77 -10.94 -1.32 8.53
CA TRP A 77 -11.07 -1.42 7.08
C TRP A 77 -12.05 -0.38 6.52
N HIS A 78 -13.26 -0.28 7.06
CA HIS A 78 -14.23 0.73 6.64
C HIS A 78 -13.69 2.16 6.80
N ARG A 79 -13.03 2.45 7.92
CA ARG A 79 -12.43 3.76 8.17
C ARG A 79 -11.33 4.08 7.16
N ARG A 80 -10.47 3.11 6.82
CA ARG A 80 -9.42 3.29 5.81
C ARG A 80 -10.02 3.52 4.42
N ILE A 81 -11.00 2.74 3.99
CA ILE A 81 -11.68 2.95 2.71
C ILE A 81 -12.31 4.35 2.65
N ALA A 82 -13.04 4.76 3.69
CA ALA A 82 -13.64 6.09 3.74
C ALA A 82 -12.58 7.21 3.60
N HIS A 83 -11.45 7.06 4.29
CA HIS A 83 -10.34 8.01 4.23
C HIS A 83 -9.73 8.08 2.83
N TRP A 84 -9.37 6.95 2.24
CA TRP A 84 -8.78 6.89 0.89
C TRP A 84 -9.76 7.35 -0.20
N SER A 85 -11.03 7.02 -0.09
CA SER A 85 -12.07 7.51 -1.00
C SER A 85 -12.18 9.05 -0.98
N ARG A 86 -12.05 9.65 0.21
CA ARG A 86 -12.02 11.11 0.35
C ARG A 86 -10.79 11.72 -0.34
N TYR A 87 -9.61 11.13 -0.17
CA TYR A 87 -8.40 11.58 -0.86
C TYR A 87 -8.51 11.41 -2.37
N TYR A 88 -8.93 10.24 -2.82
CA TYR A 88 -9.11 9.96 -4.24
C TYR A 88 -10.08 10.95 -4.90
N SER A 89 -11.25 11.15 -4.32
CA SER A 89 -12.27 12.03 -4.90
C SER A 89 -11.88 13.52 -4.81
N GLY A 90 -11.44 13.98 -3.64
CA GLY A 90 -11.20 15.40 -3.37
C GLY A 90 -9.84 15.89 -3.87
N MET A 91 -8.76 15.24 -3.44
CA MET A 91 -7.40 15.68 -3.75
C MET A 91 -6.83 15.04 -5.03
N GLY A 92 -7.47 13.99 -5.52
CA GLY A 92 -7.16 13.35 -6.78
C GLY A 92 -8.04 13.91 -7.90
N VAL A 93 -9.20 13.31 -8.11
CA VAL A 93 -10.08 13.57 -9.27
C VAL A 93 -10.54 15.02 -9.34
N TYR A 94 -11.08 15.56 -8.24
CA TYR A 94 -11.53 16.94 -8.21
C TYR A 94 -10.38 17.94 -8.42
N ALA A 95 -9.25 17.71 -7.77
CA ALA A 95 -8.07 18.56 -7.92
C ALA A 95 -7.52 18.53 -9.34
N LEU A 96 -7.49 17.36 -9.99
CA LEU A 96 -7.09 17.20 -11.40
C LEU A 96 -8.00 18.01 -12.32
N HIS A 97 -9.32 17.87 -12.19
CA HIS A 97 -10.27 18.63 -12.98
C HIS A 97 -10.05 20.17 -12.85
N ARG A 98 -9.88 20.65 -11.61
CA ARG A 98 -9.62 22.08 -11.35
C ARG A 98 -8.28 22.56 -11.91
N ALA A 99 -7.25 21.72 -11.85
CA ALA A 99 -5.93 22.03 -12.40
C ALA A 99 -5.98 22.20 -13.92
N ILE A 100 -6.69 21.30 -14.60
CA ILE A 100 -6.89 21.36 -16.07
C ILE A 100 -7.66 22.63 -16.44
N GLN A 101 -8.77 22.94 -15.76
CA GLN A 101 -9.54 24.16 -16.01
C GLN A 101 -8.74 25.45 -15.85
N ARG A 102 -7.72 25.44 -14.98
CA ARG A 102 -6.84 26.59 -14.72
C ARG A 102 -5.57 26.58 -15.56
N GLU A 103 -5.43 25.63 -16.47
CA GLU A 103 -4.23 25.41 -17.29
C GLU A 103 -2.94 25.23 -16.45
N ASN A 104 -3.08 24.82 -15.18
CA ASN A 104 -1.95 24.55 -14.30
C ASN A 104 -1.44 23.13 -14.52
N LEU A 105 -0.68 22.92 -15.60
CA LEU A 105 -0.17 21.61 -15.99
C LEU A 105 0.70 20.94 -14.92
N PRO A 106 1.66 21.62 -14.23
CA PRO A 106 2.44 20.99 -13.18
C PRO A 106 1.57 20.41 -12.06
N TYR A 107 0.55 21.14 -11.64
CA TYR A 107 -0.38 20.63 -10.62
C TYR A 107 -1.30 19.52 -11.17
N ALA A 108 -1.71 19.61 -12.44
CA ALA A 108 -2.48 18.56 -13.10
C ALA A 108 -1.73 17.21 -13.10
N PHE A 109 -0.43 17.21 -13.44
CA PHE A 109 0.41 16.01 -13.35
C PHE A 109 0.48 15.44 -11.95
N THR A 110 0.66 16.28 -10.95
CA THR A 110 0.70 15.86 -9.54
C THR A 110 -0.63 15.25 -9.10
N ALA A 111 -1.74 15.89 -9.42
CA ALA A 111 -3.08 15.40 -9.08
C ALA A 111 -3.41 14.09 -9.80
N PHE A 112 -3.02 13.97 -11.07
CA PHE A 112 -3.19 12.76 -11.86
C PHE A 112 -2.41 11.56 -11.27
N SER A 113 -1.12 11.76 -10.99
CA SER A 113 -0.29 10.72 -10.38
C SER A 113 -0.87 10.23 -9.05
N ARG A 114 -1.32 11.15 -8.19
CA ARG A 114 -2.00 10.82 -6.93
C ARG A 114 -3.31 10.07 -7.15
N SER A 115 -4.11 10.47 -8.14
CA SER A 115 -5.36 9.78 -8.48
C SER A 115 -5.11 8.34 -8.86
N LEU A 116 -4.14 8.07 -9.72
CA LEU A 116 -3.77 6.71 -10.10
C LEU A 116 -3.31 5.88 -8.90
N LYS A 117 -2.45 6.46 -8.05
CA LYS A 117 -1.97 5.79 -6.85
C LYS A 117 -3.13 5.42 -5.93
N TRP A 118 -3.96 6.39 -5.53
CA TRP A 118 -5.08 6.13 -4.61
C TRP A 118 -6.14 5.20 -5.19
N ALA A 119 -6.36 5.23 -6.50
CA ALA A 119 -7.26 4.28 -7.16
C ALA A 119 -6.76 2.83 -7.01
N MET A 120 -5.45 2.61 -7.22
CA MET A 120 -4.84 1.29 -7.03
C MET A 120 -4.86 0.86 -5.56
N GLU A 121 -4.49 1.73 -4.63
CA GLU A 121 -4.53 1.45 -3.19
C GLU A 121 -5.96 1.10 -2.71
N LEU A 122 -6.97 1.83 -3.17
CA LEU A 122 -8.38 1.47 -2.93
C LEU A 122 -8.73 0.09 -3.50
N GLY A 123 -8.22 -0.23 -4.69
CA GLY A 123 -8.40 -1.55 -5.28
C GLY A 123 -7.82 -2.67 -4.41
N PHE A 124 -6.64 -2.46 -3.81
CA PHE A 124 -6.08 -3.39 -2.81
C PHE A 124 -7.00 -3.53 -1.60
N MET A 125 -7.44 -2.41 -1.01
CA MET A 125 -8.32 -2.41 0.16
C MET A 125 -9.65 -3.13 -0.10
N LEU A 126 -10.24 -2.95 -1.29
CA LEU A 126 -11.48 -3.63 -1.69
C LEU A 126 -11.29 -5.14 -1.91
N ASN A 127 -10.08 -5.58 -2.20
CA ASN A 127 -9.69 -6.98 -2.22
C ASN A 127 -9.24 -7.53 -0.87
N ARG A 128 -9.21 -6.71 0.19
CA ARG A 128 -8.67 -7.08 1.52
C ARG A 128 -7.23 -7.57 1.46
N VAL A 129 -6.41 -6.87 0.68
CA VAL A 129 -4.98 -7.12 0.51
C VAL A 129 -4.24 -5.83 0.84
N TYR A 130 -3.16 -5.92 1.61
CA TYR A 130 -2.32 -4.77 1.90
C TYR A 130 -1.57 -4.33 0.64
N PHE A 131 -1.58 -3.02 0.36
CA PHE A 131 -0.83 -2.51 -0.78
C PHE A 131 0.66 -2.41 -0.47
N PRO A 132 1.52 -2.74 -1.43
CA PRO A 132 2.97 -2.67 -1.27
C PRO A 132 3.50 -1.25 -1.50
N TYR A 133 4.82 -1.08 -1.43
CA TYR A 133 5.51 0.14 -1.87
C TYR A 133 5.18 0.52 -3.31
N ASP A 134 5.23 1.82 -3.60
CA ASP A 134 4.90 2.43 -4.89
C ASP A 134 5.55 1.74 -6.08
N LYS A 135 6.83 1.35 -5.96
CA LYS A 135 7.57 0.64 -7.04
C LYS A 135 6.95 -0.71 -7.44
N TRP A 136 6.20 -1.34 -6.53
CA TRP A 136 5.55 -2.63 -6.75
C TRP A 136 4.04 -2.52 -6.94
N LEU A 137 3.47 -1.34 -6.66
CA LEU A 137 2.03 -1.13 -6.55
C LEU A 137 1.31 -1.64 -7.81
N TYR A 138 1.68 -1.17 -9.00
CA TYR A 138 1.04 -1.58 -10.24
C TYR A 138 1.28 -3.05 -10.60
N SER A 139 2.49 -3.56 -10.38
CA SER A 139 2.84 -4.96 -10.68
C SER A 139 2.01 -5.96 -9.88
N PHE A 140 1.76 -5.65 -8.61
CA PHE A 140 0.91 -6.47 -7.74
C PHE A 140 -0.58 -6.18 -7.95
N PHE A 141 -0.96 -4.93 -8.26
CA PHE A 141 -2.33 -4.56 -8.56
C PHE A 141 -2.91 -5.44 -9.68
N LYS A 142 -2.16 -5.67 -10.75
CA LYS A 142 -2.57 -6.54 -11.87
C LYS A 142 -2.88 -7.99 -11.49
N LYS A 143 -2.47 -8.42 -10.31
CA LYS A 143 -2.67 -9.79 -9.80
C LYS A 143 -3.83 -9.92 -8.84
N LEU A 144 -4.52 -8.82 -8.52
CA LEU A 144 -5.67 -8.86 -7.63
C LEU A 144 -6.84 -9.63 -8.27
N PRO A 145 -7.63 -10.36 -7.47
CA PRO A 145 -8.72 -11.18 -7.99
C PRO A 145 -9.94 -10.37 -8.46
N LYS A 146 -10.07 -9.11 -8.02
CA LYS A 146 -11.22 -8.25 -8.35
C LYS A 146 -10.76 -6.89 -8.87
N LEU A 147 -11.55 -6.28 -9.75
CA LEU A 147 -11.38 -4.94 -10.33
C LEU A 147 -10.28 -4.83 -11.41
N THR A 148 -9.38 -5.78 -11.53
CA THR A 148 -8.28 -5.74 -12.50
C THR A 148 -8.77 -5.66 -13.94
N ASP A 149 -9.76 -6.47 -14.31
CA ASP A 149 -10.29 -6.53 -15.68
C ASP A 149 -10.83 -5.18 -16.17
N SER A 150 -11.37 -4.38 -15.26
CA SER A 150 -11.89 -3.04 -15.58
C SER A 150 -10.86 -1.93 -15.40
N MET A 151 -10.07 -1.96 -14.33
CA MET A 151 -9.18 -0.86 -13.97
C MET A 151 -7.84 -0.89 -14.71
N VAL A 152 -7.28 -2.06 -14.99
CA VAL A 152 -5.98 -2.15 -15.70
C VAL A 152 -6.04 -1.50 -17.08
N PRO A 153 -7.02 -1.80 -17.95
CA PRO A 153 -7.14 -1.13 -19.24
C PRO A 153 -7.34 0.38 -19.14
N LEU A 154 -8.07 0.85 -18.11
CA LEU A 154 -8.26 2.28 -17.88
C LEU A 154 -6.96 2.98 -17.47
N ILE A 155 -6.19 2.38 -16.55
CA ILE A 155 -4.90 2.90 -16.12
C ILE A 155 -3.93 2.95 -17.31
N GLU A 156 -3.80 1.86 -18.05
CA GLU A 156 -2.92 1.78 -19.22
C GLU A 156 -3.30 2.78 -20.32
N THR A 157 -4.59 2.98 -20.53
CA THR A 157 -5.08 3.99 -21.47
C THR A 157 -4.77 5.40 -20.99
N ALA A 158 -4.89 5.66 -19.69
CA ALA A 158 -4.66 6.98 -19.10
C ALA A 158 -3.19 7.42 -19.18
N ILE A 159 -2.24 6.50 -19.21
CA ILE A 159 -0.79 6.80 -19.23
C ILE A 159 -0.17 6.74 -20.64
N LYS A 160 -0.94 6.42 -21.69
CA LYS A 160 -0.42 6.40 -23.07
C LYS A 160 -0.02 7.80 -23.52
N GLU A 161 1.11 7.91 -24.21
CA GLU A 161 1.68 9.18 -24.71
C GLU A 161 0.80 9.91 -25.70
N ASP A 162 0.04 9.18 -26.53
CA ASP A 162 -0.87 9.72 -27.53
C ASP A 162 -2.15 10.34 -26.96
N THR A 163 -2.28 10.29 -25.63
CA THR A 163 -3.44 10.81 -24.93
C THR A 163 -3.42 12.32 -24.85
N SER A 164 -4.21 13.00 -25.66
CA SER A 164 -4.44 14.43 -25.55
C SER A 164 -5.28 14.75 -24.31
N TRP A 165 -4.69 15.38 -23.29
CA TRP A 165 -5.36 15.87 -22.07
C TRP A 165 -6.55 16.80 -22.31
N ARG A 166 -6.58 17.45 -23.51
CA ARG A 166 -7.64 18.40 -23.91
C ARG A 166 -8.87 17.74 -24.54
N LYS A 167 -8.78 16.46 -24.91
CA LYS A 167 -9.83 15.76 -25.66
C LYS A 167 -10.64 14.75 -24.83
N ARG A 168 -10.45 14.72 -23.50
CA ARG A 168 -11.15 13.77 -22.62
C ARG A 168 -11.99 14.41 -21.55
#